data_0bf7a049008c88dea869c11cdd1ed220
#
_entry.id   0bf7a049008c88dea869c11cdd1ed220
#
_cell.length_a   1.000
_cell.length_b   1.000
_cell.length_c   1.000
_cell.angle_alpha   90.00
_cell.angle_beta   90.00
_cell.angle_gamma   90.00
#
_symmetry.space_group_name_H-M   'P 1'
#
loop_
_entity.id
_entity.type
_entity.pdbx_description
1 polymer ?
#
loop_
_entity_poly.entity_id
_entity_poly.type
_entity_poly.pdbx_seq_one_letter_code
_entity_poly.pdbx_strand_id
1 'polypeptide(L)'
;MVTIAVCDTEPIAIEGLRGLLESAEELRVVAAESTLADGMDAVRQLRPDLLLVDKALGIHAILDWLIALRRLDQRPAVIVWGAALSESEALRILQAGAAGVIRKTSTLDSVMACVRTVAAGGSWMEDSMMWERDRPYRAARSPLTGRELEVMELVERGLKNKDIASALGIRIGTVKIHLKHIFEKTGIRGRYGLALSGLKEKGLLMSPLLETIPLPGTGTA
;
A
#
# COMPACT_ATOMS: atom_id res chain seq x y z
N MET A 1 5.87 -7.05 -28.84
CA MET A 1 5.98 -8.18 -27.87
C MET A 1 6.49 -7.59 -26.58
N VAL A 2 5.74 -7.70 -25.49
CA VAL A 2 6.08 -7.16 -24.16
C VAL A 2 6.85 -8.23 -23.38
N THR A 3 8.02 -7.88 -22.91
CA THR A 3 8.88 -8.77 -22.12
C THR A 3 8.64 -8.57 -20.62
N ILE A 4 8.47 -9.67 -19.89
CA ILE A 4 8.06 -9.66 -18.48
C ILE A 4 9.08 -10.43 -17.65
N ALA A 5 9.56 -9.85 -16.56
CA ALA A 5 10.26 -10.57 -15.51
C ALA A 5 9.31 -10.79 -14.32
N VAL A 6 9.45 -11.91 -13.65
CA VAL A 6 8.66 -12.30 -12.47
C VAL A 6 9.59 -12.49 -11.29
N CYS A 7 9.27 -11.90 -10.13
CA CYS A 7 9.92 -12.17 -8.86
C CYS A 7 8.89 -12.72 -7.87
N ASP A 8 8.96 -14.02 -7.58
CA ASP A 8 8.02 -14.67 -6.66
C ASP A 8 8.72 -15.83 -5.94
N THR A 9 8.39 -16.02 -4.68
CA THR A 9 8.96 -17.11 -3.86
C THR A 9 8.27 -18.45 -4.07
N GLU A 10 7.13 -18.46 -4.76
CA GLU A 10 6.30 -19.64 -4.98
C GLU A 10 6.46 -20.18 -6.41
N PRO A 11 7.17 -21.31 -6.64
CA PRO A 11 7.42 -21.83 -8.00
C PRO A 11 6.12 -22.11 -8.76
N ILE A 12 5.07 -22.56 -8.09
CA ILE A 12 3.77 -22.85 -8.71
C ILE A 12 3.08 -21.57 -9.21
N ALA A 13 3.27 -20.45 -8.50
CA ALA A 13 2.76 -19.15 -8.92
C ALA A 13 3.51 -18.64 -10.16
N ILE A 14 4.82 -18.84 -10.21
CA ILE A 14 5.66 -18.52 -11.38
C ILE A 14 5.18 -19.29 -12.62
N GLU A 15 5.02 -20.61 -12.50
CA GLU A 15 4.59 -21.43 -13.64
C GLU A 15 3.15 -21.14 -14.05
N GLY A 16 2.26 -20.88 -13.08
CA GLY A 16 0.89 -20.44 -13.36
C GLY A 16 0.84 -19.11 -14.12
N LEU A 17 1.66 -18.12 -13.70
CA LEU A 17 1.80 -16.85 -14.41
C LEU A 17 2.40 -17.03 -15.79
N ARG A 18 3.46 -17.85 -15.95
CA ARG A 18 4.06 -18.13 -17.22
C ARG A 18 3.03 -18.67 -18.20
N GLY A 19 2.31 -19.74 -17.80
CA GLY A 19 1.27 -20.33 -18.64
C GLY A 19 0.15 -19.34 -18.99
N LEU A 20 -0.27 -18.50 -18.04
CA LEU A 20 -1.28 -17.46 -18.29
C LEU A 20 -0.79 -16.40 -19.26
N LEU A 21 0.39 -15.82 -19.02
CA LEU A 21 0.91 -14.71 -19.80
C LEU A 21 1.28 -15.14 -21.23
N GLU A 22 1.93 -16.31 -21.36
CA GLU A 22 2.35 -16.83 -22.66
C GLU A 22 1.18 -17.43 -23.49
N SER A 23 -0.03 -17.49 -22.91
CA SER A 23 -1.24 -17.78 -23.71
C SER A 23 -1.59 -16.63 -24.67
N ALA A 24 -1.03 -15.45 -24.45
CA ALA A 24 -1.18 -14.28 -25.31
C ALA A 24 0.12 -14.05 -26.09
N GLU A 25 0.04 -14.07 -27.41
CA GLU A 25 1.20 -13.96 -28.33
C GLU A 25 2.03 -12.68 -28.14
N GLU A 26 1.40 -11.62 -27.61
CA GLU A 26 2.04 -10.34 -27.37
C GLU A 26 2.88 -10.28 -26.09
N LEU A 27 2.79 -11.29 -25.20
CA LEU A 27 3.46 -11.31 -23.89
C LEU A 27 4.48 -12.44 -23.82
N ARG A 28 5.62 -12.20 -23.17
CA ARG A 28 6.67 -13.21 -22.99
C ARG A 28 7.37 -13.06 -21.63
N VAL A 29 7.45 -14.15 -20.87
CA VAL A 29 8.22 -14.21 -19.63
C VAL A 29 9.70 -14.48 -19.97
N VAL A 30 10.57 -13.53 -19.66
CA VAL A 30 12.01 -13.60 -19.99
C VAL A 30 12.88 -13.95 -18.79
N ALA A 31 12.38 -13.77 -17.56
CA ALA A 31 13.05 -14.15 -16.33
C ALA A 31 12.03 -14.51 -15.25
N ALA A 32 12.43 -15.42 -14.36
CA ALA A 32 11.65 -15.78 -13.18
C ALA A 32 12.64 -16.00 -12.02
N GLU A 33 12.58 -15.13 -11.03
CA GLU A 33 13.53 -15.06 -9.93
C GLU A 33 12.80 -15.20 -8.59
N SER A 34 13.51 -15.71 -7.59
CA SER A 34 12.94 -15.93 -6.25
C SER A 34 13.36 -14.87 -5.23
N THR A 35 14.27 -13.97 -5.59
CA THR A 35 14.76 -12.89 -4.73
C THR A 35 14.75 -11.55 -5.44
N LEU A 36 14.66 -10.45 -4.67
CA LEU A 36 14.76 -9.10 -5.23
C LEU A 36 16.15 -8.79 -5.78
N ALA A 37 17.22 -9.45 -5.27
CA ALA A 37 18.58 -9.27 -5.75
C ALA A 37 18.73 -9.85 -7.17
N ASP A 38 18.34 -11.11 -7.36
CA ASP A 38 18.37 -11.77 -8.66
C ASP A 38 17.44 -11.06 -9.65
N GLY A 39 16.26 -10.61 -9.19
CA GLY A 39 15.35 -9.80 -9.98
C GLY A 39 15.96 -8.47 -10.46
N MET A 40 16.77 -7.80 -9.62
CA MET A 40 17.49 -6.59 -10.03
C MET A 40 18.54 -6.89 -11.10
N ASP A 41 19.23 -8.01 -10.99
CA ASP A 41 20.22 -8.42 -11.97
C ASP A 41 19.56 -8.81 -13.29
N ALA A 42 18.42 -9.51 -13.24
CA ALA A 42 17.59 -9.79 -14.42
C ALA A 42 17.12 -8.50 -15.10
N VAL A 43 16.67 -7.50 -14.34
CA VAL A 43 16.27 -6.18 -14.88
C VAL A 43 17.45 -5.50 -15.59
N ARG A 44 18.64 -5.51 -15.01
CA ARG A 44 19.84 -4.89 -15.62
C ARG A 44 20.30 -5.59 -16.89
N GLN A 45 20.23 -6.92 -16.91
CA GLN A 45 20.72 -7.74 -18.03
C GLN A 45 19.71 -7.82 -19.17
N LEU A 46 18.44 -8.06 -18.85
CA LEU A 46 17.40 -8.38 -19.84
C LEU A 46 16.53 -7.19 -20.21
N ARG A 47 16.54 -6.14 -19.36
CA ARG A 47 15.74 -4.91 -19.55
C ARG A 47 14.29 -5.19 -19.91
N PRO A 48 13.56 -5.94 -19.07
CA PRO A 48 12.18 -6.26 -19.35
C PRO A 48 11.31 -4.99 -19.36
N ASP A 49 10.24 -5.02 -20.16
CA ASP A 49 9.27 -3.92 -20.22
C ASP A 49 8.43 -3.84 -18.92
N LEU A 50 8.17 -5.00 -18.33
CA LEU A 50 7.31 -5.13 -17.15
C LEU A 50 7.94 -6.09 -16.13
N LEU A 51 7.66 -5.83 -14.86
CA LEU A 51 8.11 -6.64 -13.75
C LEU A 51 6.94 -6.92 -12.81
N LEU A 52 6.67 -8.20 -12.57
CA LEU A 52 5.74 -8.68 -11.56
C LEU A 52 6.50 -9.07 -10.29
N VAL A 53 6.09 -8.54 -9.13
CA VAL A 53 6.79 -8.76 -7.85
C VAL A 53 5.82 -9.23 -6.79
N ASP A 54 6.15 -10.35 -6.14
CA ASP A 54 5.35 -10.82 -5.01
C ASP A 54 5.60 -9.99 -3.75
N LYS A 55 4.52 -9.55 -3.12
CA LYS A 55 4.55 -8.88 -1.81
C LYS A 55 5.21 -9.73 -0.72
N ALA A 56 5.20 -11.05 -0.82
CA ALA A 56 5.83 -11.96 0.14
C ALA A 56 7.34 -11.74 0.28
N LEU A 57 7.99 -11.14 -0.72
CA LEU A 57 9.40 -10.72 -0.66
C LEU A 57 9.65 -9.59 0.36
N GLY A 58 8.61 -9.04 0.97
CA GLY A 58 8.67 -8.05 2.04
C GLY A 58 8.39 -6.62 1.58
N ILE A 59 7.35 -6.03 2.17
CA ILE A 59 6.86 -4.70 1.75
C ILE A 59 7.93 -3.62 1.82
N HIS A 60 8.75 -3.58 2.87
CA HIS A 60 9.79 -2.56 3.02
C HIS A 60 10.89 -2.73 1.96
N ALA A 61 11.35 -3.97 1.76
CA ALA A 61 12.35 -4.28 0.73
C ALA A 61 11.85 -3.93 -0.67
N ILE A 62 10.58 -4.18 -0.98
CA ILE A 62 9.96 -3.81 -2.27
C ILE A 62 9.89 -2.29 -2.42
N LEU A 63 9.54 -1.54 -1.38
CA LEU A 63 9.51 -0.07 -1.44
C LEU A 63 10.90 0.52 -1.72
N ASP A 64 11.94 0.02 -1.03
CA ASP A 64 13.33 0.43 -1.26
C ASP A 64 13.79 0.05 -2.68
N TRP A 65 13.37 -1.12 -3.14
CA TRP A 65 13.68 -1.62 -4.47
C TRP A 65 13.01 -0.80 -5.58
N LEU A 66 11.74 -0.41 -5.41
CA LEU A 66 11.05 0.51 -6.32
C LEU A 66 11.75 1.86 -6.43
N ILE A 67 12.29 2.38 -5.31
CA ILE A 67 13.08 3.61 -5.31
C ILE A 67 14.40 3.41 -6.08
N ALA A 68 15.05 2.26 -5.92
CA ALA A 68 16.28 1.93 -6.63
C ALA A 68 16.05 1.81 -8.16
N LEU A 69 14.95 1.18 -8.57
CA LEU A 69 14.57 1.07 -9.99
C LEU A 69 14.37 2.42 -10.67
N ARG A 70 13.91 3.45 -9.94
CA ARG A 70 13.75 4.82 -10.49
C ARG A 70 15.05 5.45 -10.97
N ARG A 71 16.21 4.94 -10.50
CA ARG A 71 17.55 5.44 -10.87
C ARG A 71 18.10 4.80 -12.15
N LEU A 72 17.41 3.82 -12.71
CA LEU A 72 17.78 3.18 -13.97
C LEU A 72 17.29 4.03 -15.14
N ASP A 73 18.13 4.16 -16.17
CA ASP A 73 17.78 4.88 -17.42
C ASP A 73 16.59 4.20 -18.14
N GLN A 74 16.58 2.88 -18.16
CA GLN A 74 15.46 2.08 -18.64
C GLN A 74 14.88 1.29 -17.46
N ARG A 75 13.73 1.72 -16.99
CA ARG A 75 13.04 1.09 -15.86
C ARG A 75 11.81 0.32 -16.35
N PRO A 76 11.60 -0.92 -15.89
CA PRO A 76 10.38 -1.65 -16.16
C PRO A 76 9.18 -0.97 -15.47
N ALA A 77 8.00 -1.12 -16.04
CA ALA A 77 6.78 -0.88 -15.29
C ALA A 77 6.60 -2.00 -14.25
N VAL A 78 6.26 -1.65 -13.00
CA VAL A 78 6.21 -2.63 -11.90
C VAL A 78 4.78 -2.87 -11.48
N ILE A 79 4.38 -4.14 -11.42
CA ILE A 79 3.16 -4.61 -10.79
C ILE A 79 3.54 -5.36 -9.50
N VAL A 80 2.97 -4.97 -8.37
CA VAL A 80 3.10 -5.73 -7.12
C VAL A 80 1.83 -6.55 -6.91
N TRP A 81 1.99 -7.85 -6.72
CA TRP A 81 0.88 -8.74 -6.43
C TRP A 81 1.07 -9.46 -5.09
N GLY A 82 0.01 -10.01 -4.51
CA GLY A 82 0.11 -10.71 -3.24
C GLY A 82 -1.21 -11.32 -2.79
N ALA A 83 -1.17 -12.37 -1.98
CA ALA A 83 -2.37 -13.03 -1.48
C ALA A 83 -3.23 -12.10 -0.61
N ALA A 84 -2.59 -11.25 0.19
CA ALA A 84 -3.24 -10.25 1.03
C ALA A 84 -2.59 -8.88 0.80
N LEU A 85 -3.38 -7.93 0.31
CA LEU A 85 -2.99 -6.55 0.09
C LEU A 85 -4.08 -5.64 0.68
N SER A 86 -3.70 -4.81 1.64
CA SER A 86 -4.60 -3.77 2.17
C SER A 86 -4.54 -2.52 1.28
N GLU A 87 -5.59 -1.70 1.32
CA GLU A 87 -5.63 -0.43 0.59
C GLU A 87 -4.42 0.46 0.94
N SER A 88 -4.08 0.55 2.23
CA SER A 88 -2.95 1.36 2.69
C SER A 88 -1.59 0.87 2.15
N GLU A 89 -1.41 -0.45 2.01
CA GLU A 89 -0.21 -1.01 1.39
C GLU A 89 -0.20 -0.74 -0.11
N ALA A 90 -1.33 -0.94 -0.80
CA ALA A 90 -1.46 -0.66 -2.22
C ALA A 90 -1.12 0.81 -2.55
N LEU A 91 -1.67 1.76 -1.79
CA LEU A 91 -1.37 3.18 -1.95
C LEU A 91 0.13 3.49 -1.75
N ARG A 92 0.76 2.92 -0.72
CA ARG A 92 2.20 3.10 -0.48
C ARG A 92 3.06 2.53 -1.61
N ILE A 93 2.68 1.37 -2.16
CA ILE A 93 3.35 0.73 -3.28
C ILE A 93 3.24 1.61 -4.54
N LEU A 94 2.04 2.12 -4.87
CA LEU A 94 1.84 3.02 -6.00
C LEU A 94 2.60 4.34 -5.83
N GLN A 95 2.58 4.94 -4.64
CA GLN A 95 3.36 6.16 -4.33
C GLN A 95 4.87 5.92 -4.45
N ALA A 96 5.34 4.74 -4.11
CA ALA A 96 6.75 4.35 -4.29
C ALA A 96 7.12 4.17 -5.76
N GLY A 97 6.16 4.08 -6.69
CA GLY A 97 6.38 4.09 -8.14
C GLY A 97 6.03 2.80 -8.85
N ALA A 98 5.31 1.89 -8.21
CA ALA A 98 4.67 0.81 -8.95
C ALA A 98 3.58 1.37 -9.87
N ALA A 99 3.40 0.76 -11.03
CA ALA A 99 2.35 1.08 -11.98
C ALA A 99 1.06 0.28 -11.69
N GLY A 100 1.17 -0.87 -11.01
CA GLY A 100 0.01 -1.69 -10.71
C GLY A 100 0.10 -2.39 -9.37
N VAL A 101 -1.08 -2.65 -8.78
CA VAL A 101 -1.24 -3.49 -7.60
C VAL A 101 -2.45 -4.39 -7.81
N ILE A 102 -2.29 -5.72 -7.61
CA ILE A 102 -3.34 -6.71 -7.80
C ILE A 102 -3.21 -7.84 -6.77
N ARG A 103 -4.33 -8.50 -6.43
CA ARG A 103 -4.30 -9.67 -5.54
C ARG A 103 -4.05 -10.97 -6.32
N LYS A 104 -3.31 -11.91 -5.72
CA LYS A 104 -3.17 -13.28 -6.25
C LYS A 104 -4.51 -14.04 -6.31
N THR A 105 -5.52 -13.57 -5.58
CA THR A 105 -6.88 -14.13 -5.55
C THR A 105 -7.81 -13.53 -6.61
N SER A 106 -7.34 -12.59 -7.42
CA SER A 106 -8.08 -11.99 -8.52
C SER A 106 -8.30 -13.00 -9.64
N THR A 107 -9.31 -12.77 -10.47
CA THR A 107 -9.55 -13.64 -11.63
C THR A 107 -8.40 -13.55 -12.65
N LEU A 108 -8.18 -14.61 -13.42
CA LEU A 108 -7.14 -14.61 -14.45
C LEU A 108 -7.35 -13.48 -15.49
N ASP A 109 -8.60 -13.18 -15.82
CA ASP A 109 -8.95 -12.06 -16.69
C ASP A 109 -8.53 -10.71 -16.10
N SER A 110 -8.70 -10.54 -14.77
CA SER A 110 -8.24 -9.32 -14.07
C SER A 110 -6.71 -9.20 -14.08
N VAL A 111 -6.00 -10.31 -13.91
CA VAL A 111 -4.54 -10.32 -13.99
C VAL A 111 -4.08 -9.93 -15.40
N MET A 112 -4.67 -10.50 -16.44
CA MET A 112 -4.37 -10.16 -17.82
C MET A 112 -4.70 -8.71 -18.16
N ALA A 113 -5.85 -8.20 -17.70
CA ALA A 113 -6.23 -6.80 -17.87
C ALA A 113 -5.24 -5.85 -17.18
N CYS A 114 -4.81 -6.18 -15.95
CA CYS A 114 -3.79 -5.43 -15.23
C CYS A 114 -2.47 -5.38 -16.03
N VAL A 115 -1.96 -6.52 -16.46
CA VAL A 115 -0.72 -6.61 -17.23
C VAL A 115 -0.80 -5.80 -18.52
N ARG A 116 -1.87 -5.94 -19.29
CA ARG A 116 -2.07 -5.17 -20.55
C ARG A 116 -2.18 -3.67 -20.30
N THR A 117 -2.92 -3.27 -19.27
CA THR A 117 -3.06 -1.84 -18.92
C THR A 117 -1.71 -1.23 -18.55
N VAL A 118 -0.93 -1.92 -17.71
CA VAL A 118 0.38 -1.43 -17.28
C VAL A 118 1.39 -1.47 -18.43
N ALA A 119 1.37 -2.49 -19.27
CA ALA A 119 2.22 -2.57 -20.45
C ALA A 119 1.92 -1.45 -21.47
N ALA A 120 0.69 -0.97 -21.52
CA ALA A 120 0.29 0.19 -22.33
C ALA A 120 0.63 1.55 -21.67
N GLY A 121 1.34 1.56 -20.54
CA GLY A 121 1.72 2.78 -19.80
C GLY A 121 0.65 3.31 -18.84
N GLY A 122 -0.45 2.56 -18.64
CA GLY A 122 -1.48 2.90 -17.67
C GLY A 122 -1.11 2.50 -16.24
N SER A 123 -1.99 2.79 -15.31
CA SER A 123 -1.89 2.35 -13.92
C SER A 123 -3.07 1.45 -13.57
N TRP A 124 -2.83 0.51 -12.66
CA TRP A 124 -3.84 -0.44 -12.21
C TRP A 124 -3.93 -0.49 -10.68
N MET A 125 -5.13 -0.34 -10.18
CA MET A 125 -5.50 -0.73 -8.83
C MET A 125 -6.86 -1.43 -8.91
N GLU A 126 -6.98 -2.59 -8.30
CA GLU A 126 -8.19 -3.39 -8.37
C GLU A 126 -9.37 -2.65 -7.72
N ASP A 127 -10.56 -2.64 -8.38
CA ASP A 127 -11.75 -1.94 -7.87
C ASP A 127 -12.16 -2.40 -6.47
N SER A 128 -11.94 -3.67 -6.14
CA SER A 128 -12.17 -4.18 -4.78
C SER A 128 -11.29 -3.53 -3.71
N MET A 129 -10.13 -2.96 -4.10
CA MET A 129 -9.28 -2.15 -3.23
C MET A 129 -9.74 -0.68 -3.20
N MET A 130 -10.36 -0.18 -4.27
CA MET A 130 -10.96 1.15 -4.33
C MET A 130 -12.32 1.22 -3.62
N TRP A 131 -13.10 0.13 -3.65
CA TRP A 131 -14.41 0.04 -3.01
C TRP A 131 -14.34 -0.06 -1.48
N GLU A 132 -13.20 -0.37 -0.90
CA GLU A 132 -12.97 -0.11 0.52
C GLU A 132 -12.98 1.40 0.84
N ARG A 133 -12.81 2.25 -0.17
CA ARG A 133 -12.90 3.72 -0.08
C ARG A 133 -14.34 4.24 -0.26
N ASP A 134 -15.13 3.60 -1.14
CA ASP A 134 -16.53 3.96 -1.45
C ASP A 134 -17.57 3.11 -0.70
N ARG A 135 -17.17 2.03 -0.05
CA ARG A 135 -18.00 1.64 1.07
C ARG A 135 -17.98 2.83 2.00
N PRO A 136 -19.12 3.55 2.14
CA PRO A 136 -19.18 4.56 3.16
C PRO A 136 -18.68 3.82 4.40
N TYR A 137 -17.72 4.38 5.09
CA TYR A 137 -17.09 3.92 6.32
C TYR A 137 -18.13 3.54 7.41
N ARG A 138 -19.29 3.16 7.00
CA ARG A 138 -20.52 2.82 7.68
C ARG A 138 -20.79 1.34 7.89
N ALA A 139 -20.08 0.41 7.27
CA ALA A 139 -20.50 -1.00 7.32
C ALA A 139 -19.85 -1.83 8.42
N ALA A 140 -18.97 -1.30 9.27
CA ALA A 140 -18.49 -2.03 10.45
C ALA A 140 -18.01 -1.11 11.58
N ARG A 141 -18.43 0.15 11.66
CA ARG A 141 -18.22 0.97 12.85
C ARG A 141 -19.48 0.92 13.70
N SER A 142 -19.55 -0.06 14.55
CA SER A 142 -20.23 0.15 15.82
C SER A 142 -19.64 1.44 16.40
N PRO A 143 -20.43 2.48 16.69
CA PRO A 143 -19.90 3.71 17.28
C PRO A 143 -19.10 3.33 18.52
N LEU A 144 -18.01 4.05 18.79
CA LEU A 144 -17.27 3.86 20.02
C LEU A 144 -18.23 4.03 21.20
N THR A 145 -18.17 3.11 22.14
CA THR A 145 -18.93 3.25 23.39
C THR A 145 -18.41 4.45 24.17
N GLY A 146 -19.22 5.01 25.07
CA GLY A 146 -18.78 6.12 25.92
C GLY A 146 -17.45 5.83 26.63
N ARG A 147 -17.24 4.57 27.06
CA ARG A 147 -16.00 4.15 27.71
C ARG A 147 -14.79 4.08 26.79
N GLU A 148 -15.00 3.67 25.54
CA GLU A 148 -13.97 3.69 24.49
C GLU A 148 -13.59 5.12 24.09
N LEU A 149 -14.56 6.04 24.06
CA LEU A 149 -14.30 7.47 23.82
C LEU A 149 -13.44 8.09 24.94
N GLU A 150 -13.78 7.83 26.21
CA GLU A 150 -12.97 8.30 27.34
C GLU A 150 -11.52 7.77 27.27
N VAL A 151 -11.33 6.49 26.94
CA VAL A 151 -10.00 5.91 26.77
C VAL A 151 -9.27 6.56 25.59
N MET A 152 -9.95 6.79 24.47
CA MET A 152 -9.39 7.43 23.28
C MET A 152 -8.91 8.86 23.58
N GLU A 153 -9.73 9.69 24.26
CA GLU A 153 -9.35 11.05 24.65
C GLU A 153 -8.11 11.09 25.53
N LEU A 154 -7.99 10.17 26.49
CA LEU A 154 -6.82 10.11 27.37
C LEU A 154 -5.57 9.64 26.60
N VAL A 155 -5.72 8.80 25.58
CA VAL A 155 -4.62 8.43 24.67
C VAL A 155 -4.17 9.62 23.84
N GLU A 156 -5.09 10.42 23.31
CA GLU A 156 -4.80 11.66 22.57
C GLU A 156 -4.03 12.68 23.42
N ARG A 157 -4.32 12.73 24.71
CA ARG A 157 -3.58 13.53 25.69
C ARG A 157 -2.19 12.96 26.02
N GLY A 158 -1.80 11.80 25.47
CA GLY A 158 -0.50 11.18 25.67
C GLY A 158 -0.36 10.32 26.94
N LEU A 159 -1.44 10.08 27.69
CA LEU A 159 -1.39 9.32 28.96
C LEU A 159 -1.00 7.86 28.70
N LYS A 160 -0.15 7.28 29.56
CA LYS A 160 0.20 5.86 29.53
C LYS A 160 -0.97 5.01 30.05
N ASN A 161 -1.03 3.73 29.68
CA ASN A 161 -2.11 2.83 30.12
C ASN A 161 -2.29 2.75 31.63
N LYS A 162 -1.22 2.92 32.42
CA LYS A 162 -1.27 2.97 33.85
C LYS A 162 -2.04 4.21 34.34
N ASP A 163 -1.77 5.34 33.73
CA ASP A 163 -2.38 6.62 34.11
C ASP A 163 -3.85 6.68 33.69
N ILE A 164 -4.17 6.11 32.50
CA ILE A 164 -5.53 5.92 32.04
C ILE A 164 -6.32 5.01 32.98
N ALA A 165 -5.71 3.90 33.40
CA ALA A 165 -6.32 2.97 34.35
C ALA A 165 -6.65 3.66 35.65
N SER A 166 -5.73 4.47 36.19
CA SER A 166 -5.91 5.26 37.41
C SER A 166 -6.99 6.33 37.26
N ALA A 167 -6.96 7.09 36.14
CA ALA A 167 -7.92 8.17 35.86
C ALA A 167 -9.36 7.64 35.69
N LEU A 168 -9.51 6.44 35.14
CA LEU A 168 -10.80 5.83 34.86
C LEU A 168 -11.26 4.83 35.93
N GLY A 169 -10.47 4.57 36.96
CA GLY A 169 -10.80 3.62 38.04
C GLY A 169 -10.91 2.16 37.57
N ILE A 170 -10.12 1.75 36.56
CA ILE A 170 -10.14 0.40 35.96
C ILE A 170 -8.77 -0.25 36.01
N ARG A 171 -8.70 -1.55 35.70
CA ARG A 171 -7.41 -2.28 35.64
C ARG A 171 -6.69 -1.96 34.32
N ILE A 172 -5.34 -1.99 34.34
CA ILE A 172 -4.51 -1.78 33.13
C ILE A 172 -4.87 -2.77 32.03
N GLY A 173 -5.21 -4.03 32.40
CA GLY A 173 -5.68 -5.03 31.43
C GLY A 173 -6.96 -4.62 30.69
N THR A 174 -7.90 -3.96 31.40
CA THR A 174 -9.14 -3.45 30.83
C THR A 174 -8.89 -2.31 29.85
N VAL A 175 -7.91 -1.42 30.14
CA VAL A 175 -7.47 -0.37 29.19
C VAL A 175 -6.97 -0.99 27.89
N LYS A 176 -6.17 -2.06 27.97
CA LYS A 176 -5.68 -2.78 26.77
C LYS A 176 -6.80 -3.37 25.95
N ILE A 177 -7.86 -3.90 26.59
CA ILE A 177 -9.05 -4.43 25.90
C ILE A 177 -9.80 -3.31 25.18
N HIS A 178 -10.03 -2.18 25.84
CA HIS A 178 -10.67 -1.02 25.21
C HIS A 178 -9.85 -0.52 24.02
N LEU A 179 -8.53 -0.41 24.15
CA LEU A 179 -7.66 -0.01 23.03
C LEU A 179 -7.74 -0.98 21.84
N LYS A 180 -7.78 -2.29 22.13
CA LYS A 180 -7.98 -3.29 21.06
C LYS A 180 -9.28 -3.05 20.30
N HIS A 181 -10.40 -2.88 21.01
CA HIS A 181 -11.70 -2.62 20.40
C HIS A 181 -11.73 -1.26 19.64
N ILE A 182 -11.07 -0.23 20.18
CA ILE A 182 -10.94 1.06 19.49
C ILE A 182 -10.19 0.86 18.17
N PHE A 183 -9.05 0.15 18.15
CA PHE A 183 -8.30 -0.14 16.93
C PHE A 183 -9.13 -0.95 15.93
N GLU A 184 -9.88 -1.95 16.39
CA GLU A 184 -10.79 -2.74 15.55
C GLU A 184 -11.91 -1.89 14.96
N LYS A 185 -12.52 -1.02 15.77
CA LYS A 185 -13.63 -0.16 15.36
C LYS A 185 -13.20 1.03 14.51
N THR A 186 -12.02 1.62 14.78
CA THR A 186 -11.54 2.81 14.06
C THR A 186 -10.68 2.48 12.85
N GLY A 187 -10.16 1.25 12.76
CA GLY A 187 -9.18 0.87 11.76
C GLY A 187 -7.81 1.54 11.94
N ILE A 188 -7.64 2.35 12.99
CA ILE A 188 -6.38 3.03 13.29
C ILE A 188 -5.41 2.03 13.90
N ARG A 189 -4.18 1.96 13.38
CA ARG A 189 -3.16 1.06 13.91
C ARG A 189 -2.21 1.78 14.85
N GLY A 190 -2.21 1.28 16.08
CA GLY A 190 -1.26 1.70 17.10
C GLY A 190 -1.62 3.02 17.80
N ARG A 191 -1.03 3.19 18.99
CA ARG A 191 -1.28 4.31 19.89
C ARG A 191 -0.95 5.68 19.27
N TYR A 192 0.14 5.75 18.50
CA TYR A 192 0.54 7.00 17.82
C TYR A 192 -0.44 7.40 16.73
N GLY A 193 -1.05 6.43 16.04
CA GLY A 193 -2.10 6.70 15.07
C GLY A 193 -3.33 7.34 15.70
N LEU A 194 -3.75 6.89 16.89
CA LEU A 194 -4.86 7.49 17.65
C LEU A 194 -4.53 8.92 18.09
N ALA A 195 -3.34 9.17 18.62
CA ALA A 195 -2.92 10.50 19.04
C ALA A 195 -2.92 11.49 17.86
N LEU A 196 -2.47 11.05 16.68
CA LEU A 196 -2.45 11.87 15.46
C LEU A 196 -3.85 12.12 14.87
N SER A 197 -4.79 11.17 14.98
CA SER A 197 -6.16 11.36 14.49
C SER A 197 -6.90 12.46 15.27
N GLY A 198 -6.75 12.50 16.57
CA GLY A 198 -7.33 13.55 17.41
C GLY A 198 -6.75 14.95 17.14
N LEU A 199 -5.47 15.04 16.78
CA LEU A 199 -4.84 16.30 16.36
C LEU A 199 -5.35 16.80 14.99
N LYS A 200 -5.68 15.88 14.07
CA LYS A 200 -6.29 16.22 12.78
C LYS A 200 -7.73 16.74 12.92
N GLU A 201 -8.54 16.11 13.76
CA GLU A 201 -9.92 16.54 14.00
C GLU A 201 -9.98 17.89 14.72
N LYS A 202 -8.98 18.20 15.55
CA LYS A 202 -8.86 19.49 16.26
C LYS A 202 -8.20 20.59 15.44
N GLY A 203 -7.86 20.35 14.16
CA GLY A 203 -7.24 21.35 13.28
C GLY A 203 -5.82 21.77 13.66
N LEU A 204 -5.16 21.01 14.56
CA LEU A 204 -3.82 21.30 15.06
C LEU A 204 -2.70 20.76 14.15
N LEU A 205 -3.03 19.92 13.17
CA LEU A 205 -2.13 19.51 12.09
C LEU A 205 -2.63 20.15 10.80
N MET A 206 -2.03 21.27 10.43
CA MET A 206 -2.20 21.83 9.10
C MET A 206 -1.63 20.82 8.08
N SER A 207 -2.44 20.46 7.08
CA SER A 207 -1.90 19.89 5.84
C SER A 207 -0.89 20.89 5.30
N PRO A 208 0.27 20.47 4.80
CA PRO A 208 1.12 21.37 4.04
C PRO A 208 0.34 21.73 2.76
N LEU A 209 -0.33 22.87 2.80
CA LEU A 209 -0.83 23.53 1.60
C LEU A 209 0.40 23.84 0.74
N LEU A 210 0.38 23.35 -0.49
CA LEU A 210 1.18 23.89 -1.58
C LEU A 210 0.95 25.41 -1.64
N GLU A 211 1.81 26.18 -0.97
CA GLU A 211 1.92 27.60 -1.26
C GLU A 211 2.46 27.73 -2.67
N THR A 212 1.59 28.11 -3.57
CA THR A 212 1.90 28.69 -4.87
C THR A 212 2.75 29.92 -4.60
N ILE A 213 4.04 29.83 -4.87
CA ILE A 213 4.92 31.00 -4.90
C ILE A 213 4.48 31.85 -6.09
N PRO A 214 4.03 33.07 -5.89
CA PRO A 214 3.79 33.99 -7.01
C PRO A 214 5.13 34.37 -7.62
N LEU A 215 5.29 34.16 -8.93
CA LEU A 215 6.42 34.66 -9.70
C LEU A 215 6.45 36.18 -9.63
N PRO A 216 7.63 36.82 -9.41
CA PRO A 216 7.75 38.27 -9.42
C PRO A 216 7.45 38.79 -10.83
N GLY A 217 6.48 39.71 -10.89
CA GLY A 217 6.07 40.37 -12.10
C GLY A 217 7.19 41.14 -12.78
N THR A 218 7.29 40.95 -14.07
CA THR A 218 8.03 41.82 -14.97
C THR A 218 7.36 43.19 -14.99
N GLY A 219 7.96 44.14 -14.31
CA GLY A 219 7.60 45.55 -14.44
C GLY A 219 8.23 46.13 -15.70
N THR A 220 7.40 46.52 -16.64
CA THR A 220 7.72 47.45 -17.72
C THR A 220 7.52 48.86 -17.22
N ALA A 221 8.54 49.65 -17.37
CA ALA A 221 8.52 51.03 -17.87
C ALA A 221 9.93 51.63 -17.67
#